data_0f2fc6dd510c670cacba22aad7c27ec5
#
_entry.id   0f2fc6dd510c670cacba22aad7c27ec5
#
_cell.length_a   1.000
_cell.length_b   1.000
_cell.length_c   1.000
_cell.angle_alpha   90.00
_cell.angle_beta   90.00
_cell.angle_gamma   90.00
#
_symmetry.space_group_name_H-M   'P 1'
#
loop_
_entity.id
_entity.type
_entity.pdbx_description
1 polymer ?
#
loop_
_entity_poly.entity_id
_entity_poly.type
_entity_poly.pdbx_seq_one_letter_code
_entity_poly.pdbx_strand_id
1 'polypeptide(L)'
;MSNTNKMAIVPVMLCFFAMGFVDLVGIASNYVKEDLQLSDSVANVLPSLVFFWFLIFSVPTGMLMNRIGRKKTVLLSLIVTVVSLLLPLFGENFPLMLVSFSLLGIGNALMQTSLNPLVSSVIQGNLASTLTFGQFVKAIASFLAPYIAMWGALATIPSFGMGWRILFPIYMVIGILASLLLASTPINEPAPEGKASSFVDCVKLLSRPIVLLSFIGIMCHVGIDVGTNTTAPKILMERHEMTLNDAAFATSLYFIFRTIGCLTGSFFLRVLSNRLFFIISVVMMALAMLGLGFGTSKSVLYVAIALVGYGNSNIFSLVFSQALLSDKSRQNEISGLMIMGLFGGTVFPLFMGFASDTFGQVGAVAVMAVGVVYLFSYIRKL
;
A
#
# COMPACT_ATOMS: atom_id res chain seq x y z
N MET A 1 -26.46 3.69 -13.54
CA MET A 1 -25.97 4.15 -12.22
C MET A 1 -26.99 5.12 -11.67
N SER A 2 -27.52 4.89 -10.46
CA SER A 2 -28.33 5.91 -9.78
C SER A 2 -27.47 7.16 -9.54
N ASN A 3 -28.06 8.36 -9.52
CA ASN A 3 -27.32 9.60 -9.25
C ASN A 3 -26.55 9.56 -7.92
N THR A 4 -27.06 8.84 -6.94
CA THR A 4 -26.46 8.66 -5.61
C THR A 4 -25.08 7.97 -5.68
N ASN A 5 -24.92 6.95 -6.56
CA ASN A 5 -23.65 6.25 -6.69
C ASN A 5 -22.57 7.09 -7.37
N LYS A 6 -22.94 7.98 -8.30
CA LYS A 6 -21.96 8.88 -8.95
C LYS A 6 -21.41 9.92 -7.96
N MET A 7 -22.24 10.43 -7.06
CA MET A 7 -21.83 11.40 -6.04
C MET A 7 -20.86 10.81 -5.00
N ALA A 8 -20.93 9.50 -4.74
CA ALA A 8 -20.09 8.84 -3.76
C ALA A 8 -18.66 8.55 -4.26
N ILE A 9 -18.41 8.57 -5.58
CA ILE A 9 -17.08 8.25 -6.15
C ILE A 9 -16.03 9.26 -5.70
N VAL A 10 -16.32 10.54 -5.75
CA VAL A 10 -15.35 11.60 -5.42
C VAL A 10 -14.90 11.52 -3.96
N PRO A 11 -15.81 11.49 -2.94
CA PRO A 11 -15.40 11.30 -1.56
C PRO A 11 -14.60 10.02 -1.31
N VAL A 12 -14.99 8.91 -1.96
CA VAL A 12 -14.28 7.63 -1.83
C VAL A 12 -12.88 7.73 -2.43
N MET A 13 -12.72 8.37 -3.60
CA MET A 13 -11.38 8.58 -4.18
C MET A 13 -10.53 9.53 -3.33
N LEU A 14 -11.12 10.53 -2.70
CA LEU A 14 -10.40 11.39 -1.75
C LEU A 14 -9.94 10.62 -0.50
N CYS A 15 -10.69 9.60 -0.07
CA CYS A 15 -10.25 8.68 0.96
C CYS A 15 -9.05 7.82 0.50
N PHE A 16 -8.99 7.41 -0.78
CA PHE A 16 -7.78 6.77 -1.33
C PHE A 16 -6.59 7.72 -1.35
N PHE A 17 -6.80 9.00 -1.64
CA PHE A 17 -5.74 9.99 -1.51
C PHE A 17 -5.23 10.08 -0.07
N ALA A 18 -6.15 10.21 0.91
CA ALA A 18 -5.80 10.22 2.33
C ALA A 18 -5.11 8.92 2.78
N MET A 19 -5.46 7.78 2.19
CA MET A 19 -4.77 6.50 2.43
C MET A 19 -3.28 6.54 2.06
N GLY A 20 -2.89 7.40 1.11
CA GLY A 20 -1.51 7.63 0.71
C GLY A 20 -0.68 8.43 1.73
N PHE A 21 -1.30 9.02 2.74
CA PHE A 21 -0.57 9.80 3.76
C PHE A 21 0.41 8.95 4.56
N VAL A 22 0.15 7.65 4.69
CA VAL A 22 1.05 6.73 5.38
C VAL A 22 2.45 6.70 4.75
N ASP A 23 2.54 6.94 3.45
CA ASP A 23 3.81 6.87 2.72
C ASP A 23 4.71 8.10 3.01
N LEU A 24 4.15 9.17 3.65
CA LEU A 24 4.95 10.29 4.17
C LEU A 24 6.00 9.85 5.20
N VAL A 25 5.76 8.71 5.88
CA VAL A 25 6.66 8.20 6.93
C VAL A 25 8.06 7.98 6.38
N GLY A 26 8.20 7.56 5.13
CA GLY A 26 9.51 7.36 4.49
C GLY A 26 10.35 8.64 4.46
N ILE A 27 9.78 9.74 3.96
CA ILE A 27 10.49 11.02 3.92
C ILE A 27 10.59 11.67 5.29
N ALA A 28 9.53 11.61 6.09
CA ALA A 28 9.50 12.21 7.42
C ALA A 28 10.53 11.57 8.36
N SER A 29 10.75 10.24 8.28
CA SER A 29 11.76 9.57 9.11
C SER A 29 13.18 10.06 8.85
N ASN A 30 13.50 10.45 7.60
CA ASN A 30 14.79 11.03 7.26
C ASN A 30 14.98 12.40 7.90
N TYR A 31 13.98 13.28 7.82
CA TYR A 31 14.03 14.58 8.49
C TYR A 31 14.07 14.45 10.02
N VAL A 32 13.27 13.55 10.60
CA VAL A 32 13.32 13.28 12.06
C VAL A 32 14.69 12.78 12.49
N LYS A 33 15.34 11.93 11.65
CA LYS A 33 16.70 11.47 11.90
C LYS A 33 17.67 12.65 11.96
N GLU A 34 17.59 13.58 11.02
CA GLU A 34 18.46 14.77 10.97
C GLU A 34 18.18 15.71 12.13
N ASP A 35 16.92 16.06 12.38
CA ASP A 35 16.51 17.00 13.43
C ASP A 35 16.91 16.52 14.84
N LEU A 36 16.77 15.22 15.10
CA LEU A 36 17.03 14.61 16.41
C LEU A 36 18.38 13.90 16.51
N GLN A 37 19.23 13.96 15.46
CA GLN A 37 20.55 13.33 15.39
C GLN A 37 20.51 11.83 15.73
N LEU A 38 19.52 11.10 15.15
CA LEU A 38 19.30 9.70 15.45
C LEU A 38 20.20 8.79 14.59
N SER A 39 20.48 7.58 15.09
CA SER A 39 21.06 6.54 14.26
C SER A 39 20.05 6.02 13.24
N ASP A 40 20.54 5.42 12.15
CA ASP A 40 19.68 4.79 11.12
C ASP A 40 18.76 3.72 11.71
N SER A 41 19.28 2.91 12.65
CA SER A 41 18.49 1.86 13.30
C SER A 41 17.30 2.43 14.08
N VAL A 42 17.48 3.54 14.79
CA VAL A 42 16.42 4.18 15.56
C VAL A 42 15.41 4.88 14.64
N ALA A 43 15.87 5.58 13.62
CA ALA A 43 15.00 6.24 12.65
C ALA A 43 14.12 5.25 11.89
N ASN A 44 14.67 4.08 11.52
CA ASN A 44 13.94 3.02 10.81
C ASN A 44 12.87 2.30 11.66
N VAL A 45 12.83 2.53 12.96
CA VAL A 45 11.70 2.06 13.79
C VAL A 45 10.40 2.72 13.35
N LEU A 46 10.44 3.99 12.91
CA LEU A 46 9.24 4.74 12.51
C LEU A 46 8.46 4.08 11.35
N PRO A 47 9.06 3.82 10.18
CA PRO A 47 8.36 3.12 9.10
C PRO A 47 8.03 1.66 9.45
N SER A 48 8.86 0.99 10.25
CA SER A 48 8.60 -0.39 10.67
C SER A 48 7.34 -0.52 11.53
N LEU A 49 7.09 0.44 12.41
CA LEU A 49 5.87 0.48 13.24
C LEU A 49 4.60 0.53 12.39
N VAL A 50 4.60 1.26 11.28
CA VAL A 50 3.43 1.36 10.41
C VAL A 50 2.99 -0.03 9.92
N PHE A 51 3.93 -0.82 9.40
CA PHE A 51 3.63 -2.18 8.92
C PHE A 51 3.26 -3.15 10.05
N PHE A 52 3.85 -2.98 11.23
CA PHE A 52 3.50 -3.76 12.42
C PHE A 52 2.01 -3.64 12.78
N TRP A 53 1.44 -2.44 12.72
CA TRP A 53 0.04 -2.22 13.04
C TRP A 53 -0.93 -2.85 12.02
N PHE A 54 -0.52 -3.07 10.79
CA PHE A 54 -1.33 -3.84 9.83
C PHE A 54 -1.56 -5.28 10.29
N LEU A 55 -0.55 -5.93 10.86
CA LEU A 55 -0.68 -7.28 11.40
C LEU A 55 -1.71 -7.34 12.52
N ILE A 56 -1.72 -6.33 13.40
CA ILE A 56 -2.54 -6.34 14.62
C ILE A 56 -3.97 -5.85 14.33
N PHE A 57 -4.14 -4.73 13.62
CA PHE A 57 -5.43 -4.04 13.51
C PHE A 57 -6.29 -4.47 12.32
N SER A 58 -5.75 -5.15 11.31
CA SER A 58 -6.54 -5.46 10.10
C SER A 58 -7.72 -6.39 10.39
N VAL A 59 -7.51 -7.50 11.07
CA VAL A 59 -8.60 -8.44 11.42
C VAL A 59 -9.60 -7.81 12.42
N PRO A 60 -9.17 -7.17 13.52
CA PRO A 60 -10.09 -6.43 14.39
C PRO A 60 -10.91 -5.37 13.67
N THR A 61 -10.35 -4.71 12.65
CA THR A 61 -11.09 -3.75 11.82
C THR A 61 -12.17 -4.42 10.99
N GLY A 62 -11.90 -5.61 10.44
CA GLY A 62 -12.91 -6.43 9.76
C GLY A 62 -14.10 -6.74 10.68
N MET A 63 -13.79 -7.11 11.94
CA MET A 63 -14.81 -7.34 12.97
C MET A 63 -15.57 -6.05 13.35
N LEU A 64 -14.87 -4.93 13.41
CA LEU A 64 -15.46 -3.62 13.73
C LEU A 64 -16.46 -3.20 12.65
N MET A 65 -16.16 -3.43 11.37
CA MET A 65 -17.08 -3.14 10.27
C MET A 65 -18.42 -3.87 10.40
N ASN A 66 -18.45 -5.09 10.96
CA ASN A 66 -19.67 -5.83 11.21
C ASN A 66 -20.55 -5.20 12.32
N ARG A 67 -19.94 -4.37 13.20
CA ARG A 67 -20.65 -3.68 14.28
C ARG A 67 -21.14 -2.29 13.90
N ILE A 68 -20.27 -1.50 13.28
CA ILE A 68 -20.56 -0.07 13.03
C ILE A 68 -20.75 0.28 11.56
N GLY A 69 -20.47 -0.67 10.63
CA GLY A 69 -20.51 -0.47 9.19
C GLY A 69 -19.20 0.02 8.59
N ARG A 70 -19.06 -0.11 7.27
CA ARG A 70 -17.84 0.21 6.52
C ARG A 70 -17.57 1.72 6.52
N LYS A 71 -18.58 2.52 6.17
CA LYS A 71 -18.48 3.99 6.12
C LYS A 71 -18.03 4.58 7.44
N LYS A 72 -18.63 4.16 8.56
CA LYS A 72 -18.24 4.65 9.90
C LYS A 72 -16.84 4.24 10.26
N THR A 73 -16.40 3.05 9.84
CA THR A 73 -15.02 2.58 10.08
C THR A 73 -14.02 3.41 9.27
N VAL A 74 -14.33 3.78 8.01
CA VAL A 74 -13.51 4.72 7.21
C VAL A 74 -13.47 6.09 7.87
N LEU A 75 -14.59 6.61 8.37
CA LEU A 75 -14.59 7.90 9.10
C LEU A 75 -13.73 7.84 10.36
N LEU A 76 -13.82 6.75 11.12
CA LEU A 76 -12.96 6.54 12.29
C LEU A 76 -11.47 6.53 11.89
N SER A 77 -11.11 5.86 10.80
CA SER A 77 -9.74 5.83 10.31
C SER A 77 -9.21 7.21 9.94
N LEU A 78 -10.05 8.04 9.29
CA LEU A 78 -9.72 9.43 8.96
C LEU A 78 -9.51 10.28 10.23
N ILE A 79 -10.35 10.11 11.25
CA ILE A 79 -10.18 10.78 12.55
C ILE A 79 -8.84 10.40 13.19
N VAL A 80 -8.51 9.09 13.25
CA VAL A 80 -7.25 8.61 13.79
C VAL A 80 -6.06 9.17 13.00
N THR A 81 -6.17 9.19 11.66
CA THR A 81 -5.13 9.78 10.78
C THR A 81 -4.96 11.27 11.02
N VAL A 82 -6.06 12.04 11.13
CA VAL A 82 -6.00 13.49 11.42
C VAL A 82 -5.34 13.75 12.79
N VAL A 83 -5.70 12.97 13.82
CA VAL A 83 -5.07 13.05 15.14
C VAL A 83 -3.59 12.73 15.05
N SER A 84 -3.19 11.70 14.29
CA SER A 84 -1.78 11.36 14.11
C SER A 84 -0.97 12.50 13.50
N LEU A 85 -1.53 13.19 12.49
CA LEU A 85 -0.89 14.30 11.79
C LEU A 85 -0.84 15.59 12.63
N LEU A 86 -1.71 15.70 13.62
CA LEU A 86 -1.75 16.85 14.56
C LEU A 86 -0.60 16.76 15.57
N LEU A 87 -0.22 15.57 16.03
CA LEU A 87 0.76 15.39 17.11
C LEU A 87 2.13 16.03 16.83
N PRO A 88 2.74 15.89 15.62
CA PRO A 88 4.04 16.49 15.32
C PRO A 88 4.05 18.02 15.36
N LEU A 89 2.89 18.67 15.45
CA LEU A 89 2.79 20.13 15.57
C LEU A 89 3.00 20.63 17.01
N PHE A 90 2.88 19.73 18.01
CA PHE A 90 3.03 20.08 19.42
C PHE A 90 4.44 19.88 19.98
N GLY A 91 5.33 19.24 19.23
CA GLY A 91 6.70 19.02 19.70
C GLY A 91 7.59 18.26 18.74
N GLU A 92 8.88 18.24 19.06
CA GLU A 92 9.97 17.74 18.20
C GLU A 92 10.74 16.58 18.84
N ASN A 93 10.08 15.83 19.73
CA ASN A 93 10.76 14.73 20.41
C ASN A 93 10.41 13.36 19.78
N PHE A 94 11.33 12.41 19.89
CA PHE A 94 11.19 11.08 19.33
C PHE A 94 9.96 10.30 19.85
N PRO A 95 9.63 10.30 21.18
CA PRO A 95 8.43 9.63 21.67
C PRO A 95 7.14 10.14 21.02
N LEU A 96 7.02 11.45 20.79
CA LEU A 96 5.86 12.04 20.13
C LEU A 96 5.74 11.57 18.67
N MET A 97 6.88 11.50 17.95
CA MET A 97 6.94 10.97 16.58
C MET A 97 6.58 9.49 16.55
N LEU A 98 7.03 8.68 17.52
CA LEU A 98 6.63 7.27 17.64
C LEU A 98 5.12 7.11 17.81
N VAL A 99 4.49 7.90 18.68
CA VAL A 99 3.03 7.86 18.88
C VAL A 99 2.31 8.32 17.61
N SER A 100 2.76 9.42 17.01
CA SER A 100 2.20 9.94 15.76
C SER A 100 2.21 8.88 14.65
N PHE A 101 3.37 8.29 14.38
CA PHE A 101 3.51 7.31 13.29
C PHE A 101 2.85 5.97 13.62
N SER A 102 2.77 5.59 14.89
CA SER A 102 1.94 4.45 15.33
C SER A 102 0.46 4.69 15.03
N LEU A 103 -0.07 5.85 15.40
CA LEU A 103 -1.45 6.22 15.09
C LEU A 103 -1.70 6.32 13.59
N LEU A 104 -0.74 6.84 12.82
CA LEU A 104 -0.83 6.88 11.36
C LEU A 104 -0.92 5.46 10.77
N GLY A 105 -0.10 4.53 11.28
CA GLY A 105 -0.16 3.11 10.89
C GLY A 105 -1.49 2.45 11.26
N ILE A 106 -1.99 2.67 12.47
CA ILE A 106 -3.31 2.20 12.91
C ILE A 106 -4.41 2.78 12.02
N GLY A 107 -4.43 4.11 11.82
CA GLY A 107 -5.38 4.78 10.95
C GLY A 107 -5.38 4.21 9.54
N ASN A 108 -4.19 3.93 8.99
CA ASN A 108 -4.05 3.35 7.66
C ASN A 108 -4.50 1.89 7.59
N ALA A 109 -4.24 1.08 8.63
CA ALA A 109 -4.74 -0.29 8.72
C ALA A 109 -6.28 -0.31 8.73
N LEU A 110 -6.90 0.58 9.52
CA LEU A 110 -8.35 0.77 9.53
C LEU A 110 -8.86 1.21 8.15
N MET A 111 -8.20 2.18 7.53
CA MET A 111 -8.56 2.74 6.23
C MET A 111 -8.52 1.67 5.14
N GLN A 112 -7.40 1.01 4.95
CA GLN A 112 -7.23 0.01 3.90
C GLN A 112 -8.21 -1.16 4.06
N THR A 113 -8.45 -1.59 5.31
CA THR A 113 -9.37 -2.68 5.59
C THR A 113 -10.82 -2.31 5.29
N SER A 114 -11.24 -1.07 5.54
CA SER A 114 -12.65 -0.66 5.43
C SER A 114 -12.98 0.01 4.09
N LEU A 115 -12.07 0.77 3.49
CA LEU A 115 -12.32 1.49 2.25
C LEU A 115 -12.49 0.54 1.05
N ASN A 116 -11.68 -0.50 0.96
CA ASN A 116 -11.74 -1.44 -0.16
C ASN A 116 -13.11 -2.16 -0.27
N PRO A 117 -13.69 -2.73 0.81
CA PRO A 117 -15.05 -3.28 0.74
C PRO A 117 -16.13 -2.19 0.64
N LEU A 118 -15.90 -0.95 1.13
CA LEU A 118 -16.83 0.16 0.91
C LEU A 118 -16.97 0.46 -0.58
N VAL A 119 -15.87 0.43 -1.35
CA VAL A 119 -15.90 0.59 -2.80
C VAL A 119 -16.85 -0.41 -3.45
N SER A 120 -16.86 -1.68 -3.01
CA SER A 120 -17.76 -2.70 -3.56
C SER A 120 -19.25 -2.38 -3.34
N SER A 121 -19.58 -1.58 -2.33
CA SER A 121 -20.95 -1.13 -2.06
C SER A 121 -21.37 0.06 -2.93
N VAL A 122 -20.41 0.85 -3.41
CA VAL A 122 -20.65 2.09 -4.16
C VAL A 122 -20.69 1.85 -5.66
N ILE A 123 -19.94 0.86 -6.16
CA ILE A 123 -19.64 0.70 -7.58
C ILE A 123 -20.37 -0.48 -8.20
N GLN A 124 -20.98 -0.21 -9.36
CA GLN A 124 -21.51 -1.21 -10.28
C GLN A 124 -20.51 -1.35 -11.44
N GLY A 125 -19.72 -2.42 -11.48
CA GLY A 125 -18.75 -2.66 -12.53
C GLY A 125 -17.58 -3.53 -12.08
N ASN A 126 -16.45 -3.44 -12.79
CA ASN A 126 -15.26 -4.21 -12.44
C ASN A 126 -14.61 -3.63 -11.16
N LEU A 127 -14.74 -4.36 -10.07
CA LEU A 127 -14.21 -3.98 -8.76
C LEU A 127 -12.68 -3.80 -8.81
N ALA A 128 -11.96 -4.72 -9.49
CA ALA A 128 -10.51 -4.62 -9.63
C ALA A 128 -10.08 -3.32 -10.34
N SER A 129 -10.77 -2.95 -11.43
CA SER A 129 -10.53 -1.68 -12.13
C SER A 129 -10.63 -0.48 -11.20
N THR A 130 -11.65 -0.43 -10.36
CA THR A 130 -11.87 0.72 -9.46
C THR A 130 -10.89 0.73 -8.29
N LEU A 131 -10.59 -0.43 -7.70
CA LEU A 131 -9.54 -0.54 -6.69
C LEU A 131 -8.19 -0.10 -7.24
N THR A 132 -7.87 -0.51 -8.47
CA THR A 132 -6.65 -0.09 -9.17
C THR A 132 -6.60 1.43 -9.39
N PHE A 133 -7.72 2.04 -9.78
CA PHE A 133 -7.80 3.50 -9.88
C PHE A 133 -7.63 4.18 -8.52
N GLY A 134 -8.20 3.61 -7.46
CA GLY A 134 -7.96 4.05 -6.09
C GLY A 134 -6.47 4.00 -5.70
N GLN A 135 -5.76 2.91 -6.07
CA GLN A 135 -4.31 2.81 -5.84
C GLN A 135 -3.52 3.87 -6.62
N PHE A 136 -3.95 4.23 -7.83
CA PHE A 136 -3.37 5.35 -8.56
C PHE A 136 -3.56 6.68 -7.81
N VAL A 137 -4.77 6.96 -7.31
CA VAL A 137 -5.05 8.18 -6.53
C VAL A 137 -4.23 8.20 -5.23
N LYS A 138 -4.09 7.05 -4.56
CA LYS A 138 -3.19 6.90 -3.41
C LYS A 138 -1.75 7.27 -3.77
N ALA A 139 -1.25 6.77 -4.90
CA ALA A 139 0.12 7.00 -5.35
C ALA A 139 0.42 8.49 -5.61
N ILE A 140 -0.58 9.30 -5.99
CA ILE A 140 -0.42 10.75 -6.14
C ILE A 140 -0.05 11.40 -4.80
N ALA A 141 -0.74 11.04 -3.71
CA ALA A 141 -0.43 11.56 -2.39
C ALA A 141 0.98 11.15 -1.93
N SER A 142 1.34 9.88 -2.14
CA SER A 142 2.67 9.36 -1.83
C SER A 142 3.77 10.08 -2.60
N PHE A 143 3.53 10.38 -3.88
CA PHE A 143 4.45 11.13 -4.74
C PHE A 143 4.63 12.59 -4.31
N LEU A 144 3.56 13.23 -3.84
CA LEU A 144 3.60 14.64 -3.43
C LEU A 144 4.31 14.85 -2.10
N ALA A 145 4.31 13.87 -1.19
CA ALA A 145 4.86 14.00 0.15
C ALA A 145 6.32 14.49 0.19
N PRO A 146 7.28 13.89 -0.54
CA PRO A 146 8.66 14.36 -0.56
C PRO A 146 8.82 15.79 -1.07
N TYR A 147 8.04 16.16 -2.09
CA TYR A 147 8.11 17.51 -2.67
C TYR A 147 7.57 18.56 -1.70
N ILE A 148 6.44 18.29 -1.03
CA ILE A 148 5.87 19.20 -0.03
C ILE A 148 6.86 19.39 1.13
N ALA A 149 7.45 18.30 1.62
CA ALA A 149 8.45 18.35 2.68
C ALA A 149 9.69 19.19 2.26
N MET A 150 10.23 18.93 1.07
CA MET A 150 11.37 19.66 0.50
C MET A 150 11.05 21.15 0.30
N TRP A 151 9.90 21.49 -0.27
CA TRP A 151 9.49 22.88 -0.47
C TRP A 151 9.33 23.62 0.87
N GLY A 152 8.82 22.94 1.90
CA GLY A 152 8.74 23.47 3.24
C GLY A 152 10.11 23.69 3.88
N ALA A 153 11.01 22.72 3.76
CA ALA A 153 12.38 22.80 4.26
C ALA A 153 13.18 23.95 3.61
N LEU A 154 13.02 24.13 2.29
CA LEU A 154 13.66 25.20 1.52
C LEU A 154 12.93 26.55 1.59
N ALA A 155 11.82 26.63 2.34
CA ALA A 155 10.96 27.81 2.43
C ALA A 155 10.46 28.33 1.05
N THR A 156 10.33 27.43 0.06
CA THR A 156 9.76 27.77 -1.27
C THR A 156 8.25 27.89 -1.25
N ILE A 157 7.60 27.34 -0.22
CA ILE A 157 6.19 27.54 0.12
C ILE A 157 6.09 28.15 1.53
N PRO A 158 5.00 28.86 1.86
CA PRO A 158 4.77 29.37 3.22
C PRO A 158 4.76 28.22 4.22
N SER A 159 5.83 28.07 5.00
CA SER A 159 5.96 27.01 6.03
C SER A 159 5.60 27.48 7.44
N PHE A 160 5.38 28.78 7.64
CA PHE A 160 5.04 29.38 8.94
C PHE A 160 6.02 29.00 10.07
N GLY A 161 7.29 28.79 9.72
CA GLY A 161 8.34 28.37 10.66
C GLY A 161 8.40 26.86 10.92
N MET A 162 7.52 26.05 10.31
CA MET A 162 7.49 24.59 10.50
C MET A 162 8.50 23.83 9.63
N GLY A 163 9.12 24.48 8.63
CA GLY A 163 10.02 23.80 7.70
C GLY A 163 9.33 22.62 6.99
N TRP A 164 9.99 21.48 6.92
CA TRP A 164 9.44 20.27 6.29
C TRP A 164 8.14 19.77 6.94
N ARG A 165 7.88 20.12 8.20
CA ARG A 165 6.68 19.70 8.93
C ARG A 165 5.39 20.31 8.41
N ILE A 166 5.45 21.29 7.50
CA ILE A 166 4.28 21.82 6.81
C ILE A 166 3.50 20.71 6.09
N LEU A 167 4.13 19.59 5.81
CA LEU A 167 3.51 18.39 5.27
C LEU A 167 2.34 17.90 6.14
N PHE A 168 2.48 17.93 7.47
CA PHE A 168 1.46 17.43 8.38
C PHE A 168 0.17 18.27 8.34
N PRO A 169 0.17 19.61 8.50
CA PRO A 169 -1.07 20.37 8.41
C PRO A 169 -1.68 20.35 7.01
N ILE A 170 -0.89 20.29 5.93
CA ILE A 170 -1.45 20.16 4.57
C ILE A 170 -2.25 18.85 4.46
N TYR A 171 -1.67 17.73 4.85
CA TYR A 171 -2.36 16.45 4.80
C TYR A 171 -3.50 16.36 5.81
N MET A 172 -3.37 16.99 6.96
CA MET A 172 -4.44 17.09 7.95
C MET A 172 -5.69 17.81 7.39
N VAL A 173 -5.52 18.94 6.72
CA VAL A 173 -6.63 19.66 6.06
C VAL A 173 -7.32 18.78 5.02
N ILE A 174 -6.55 18.07 4.19
CA ILE A 174 -7.12 17.15 3.19
C ILE A 174 -7.88 16.00 3.88
N GLY A 175 -7.33 15.46 4.97
CA GLY A 175 -7.99 14.41 5.77
C GLY A 175 -9.32 14.88 6.38
N ILE A 176 -9.36 16.12 6.88
CA ILE A 176 -10.60 16.76 7.40
C ILE A 176 -11.62 16.92 6.27
N LEU A 177 -11.19 17.43 5.11
CA LEU A 177 -12.06 17.58 3.94
C LEU A 177 -12.61 16.22 3.47
N ALA A 178 -11.77 15.20 3.41
CA ALA A 178 -12.20 13.83 3.09
C ALA A 178 -13.25 13.31 4.08
N SER A 179 -13.04 13.57 5.39
CA SER A 179 -13.97 13.18 6.44
C SER A 179 -15.33 13.87 6.29
N LEU A 180 -15.33 15.17 6.07
CA LEU A 180 -16.57 15.96 5.92
C LEU A 180 -17.34 15.54 4.65
N LEU A 181 -16.66 15.39 3.53
CA LEU A 181 -17.26 14.96 2.26
C LEU A 181 -17.82 13.53 2.36
N LEU A 182 -17.06 12.61 2.97
CA LEU A 182 -17.56 11.25 3.16
C LEU A 182 -18.74 11.22 4.13
N ALA A 183 -18.68 11.97 5.23
CA ALA A 183 -19.78 12.02 6.21
C ALA A 183 -21.09 12.52 5.60
N SER A 184 -21.02 13.57 4.78
CA SER A 184 -22.19 14.17 4.12
C SER A 184 -22.75 13.34 2.95
N THR A 185 -21.97 12.38 2.42
CA THR A 185 -22.38 11.59 1.25
C THR A 185 -23.22 10.37 1.67
N PRO A 186 -24.47 10.22 1.23
CA PRO A 186 -25.26 9.02 1.50
C PRO A 186 -24.67 7.83 0.75
N ILE A 187 -24.32 6.77 1.47
CA ILE A 187 -23.83 5.50 0.91
C ILE A 187 -24.75 4.39 1.42
N ASN A 188 -25.35 3.67 0.48
CA ASN A 188 -26.12 2.47 0.80
C ASN A 188 -25.15 1.30 0.92
N GLU A 189 -24.86 0.92 2.14
CA GLU A 189 -24.07 -0.27 2.46
C GLU A 189 -24.96 -1.32 3.13
N PRO A 190 -24.60 -2.62 3.05
CA PRO A 190 -25.32 -3.65 3.81
C PRO A 190 -25.38 -3.28 5.28
N ALA A 191 -26.56 -3.41 5.87
CA ALA A 191 -26.74 -3.13 7.30
C ALA A 191 -25.77 -3.99 8.13
N PRO A 192 -25.13 -3.44 9.15
CA PRO A 192 -24.28 -4.22 10.03
C PRO A 192 -25.10 -5.39 10.63
N GLU A 193 -24.60 -6.62 10.50
CA GLU A 193 -25.33 -7.81 10.95
C GLU A 193 -25.48 -7.88 12.48
N GLY A 194 -24.85 -6.97 13.22
CA GLY A 194 -24.87 -6.91 14.68
C GLY A 194 -24.19 -8.10 15.39
N LYS A 195 -23.90 -9.17 14.68
CA LYS A 195 -23.17 -10.32 15.18
C LYS A 195 -21.67 -10.06 15.06
N ALA A 196 -21.01 -9.97 16.20
CA ALA A 196 -19.56 -9.90 16.23
C ALA A 196 -18.98 -11.24 15.78
N SER A 197 -18.32 -11.28 14.62
CA SER A 197 -17.43 -12.38 14.27
C SER A 197 -16.33 -12.46 15.34
N SER A 198 -16.00 -13.66 15.82
CA SER A 198 -14.83 -13.80 16.69
C SER A 198 -13.56 -13.74 15.85
N PHE A 199 -12.42 -13.40 16.48
CA PHE A 199 -11.12 -13.42 15.80
C PHE A 199 -10.82 -14.82 15.21
N VAL A 200 -11.19 -15.87 15.97
CA VAL A 200 -11.03 -17.26 15.53
C VAL A 200 -11.86 -17.56 14.28
N ASP A 201 -13.09 -17.02 14.18
CA ASP A 201 -13.96 -17.23 13.01
C ASP A 201 -13.41 -16.50 11.79
N CYS A 202 -12.77 -15.35 11.96
CA CYS A 202 -12.07 -14.67 10.88
C CYS A 202 -10.90 -15.50 10.38
N VAL A 203 -10.04 -15.98 11.28
CA VAL A 203 -8.86 -16.81 10.91
C VAL A 203 -9.27 -18.14 10.29
N LYS A 204 -10.37 -18.74 10.73
CA LYS A 204 -10.92 -19.95 10.09
C LYS A 204 -11.27 -19.78 8.62
N LEU A 205 -11.50 -18.55 8.13
CA LEU A 205 -11.72 -18.32 6.70
C LEU A 205 -10.48 -18.65 5.86
N LEU A 206 -9.29 -18.67 6.44
CA LEU A 206 -8.07 -19.16 5.78
C LEU A 206 -8.14 -20.66 5.45
N SER A 207 -9.04 -21.45 6.05
CA SER A 207 -9.29 -22.82 5.62
C SER A 207 -9.96 -22.93 4.24
N ARG A 208 -10.55 -21.83 3.73
CA ARG A 208 -11.12 -21.76 2.39
C ARG A 208 -10.00 -21.54 1.38
N PRO A 209 -9.85 -22.43 0.38
CA PRO A 209 -8.70 -22.36 -0.54
C PRO A 209 -8.53 -21.02 -1.23
N ILE A 210 -9.62 -20.38 -1.68
CA ILE A 210 -9.54 -19.08 -2.37
C ILE A 210 -9.06 -17.97 -1.45
N VAL A 211 -9.49 -17.95 -0.18
CA VAL A 211 -9.07 -16.93 0.80
C VAL A 211 -7.60 -17.12 1.15
N LEU A 212 -7.17 -18.35 1.44
CA LEU A 212 -5.77 -18.66 1.74
C LEU A 212 -4.84 -18.30 0.58
N LEU A 213 -5.20 -18.74 -0.63
CA LEU A 213 -4.40 -18.47 -1.82
C LEU A 213 -4.31 -16.97 -2.12
N SER A 214 -5.42 -16.24 -1.92
CA SER A 214 -5.41 -14.78 -2.07
C SER A 214 -4.56 -14.09 -1.00
N PHE A 215 -4.64 -14.54 0.25
CA PHE A 215 -3.82 -14.05 1.36
C PHE A 215 -2.32 -14.18 1.04
N ILE A 216 -1.89 -15.38 0.64
CA ILE A 216 -0.50 -15.62 0.21
C ILE A 216 -0.15 -14.81 -1.05
N GLY A 217 -1.10 -14.65 -2.00
CA GLY A 217 -0.91 -13.82 -3.19
C GLY A 217 -0.63 -12.36 -2.87
N ILE A 218 -1.33 -11.80 -1.86
CA ILE A 218 -1.07 -10.45 -1.37
C ILE A 218 0.27 -10.37 -0.65
N MET A 219 0.64 -11.38 0.16
CA MET A 219 1.97 -11.44 0.77
C MET A 219 3.08 -11.43 -0.29
N CYS A 220 2.93 -12.21 -1.36
CA CYS A 220 3.88 -12.24 -2.48
C CYS A 220 3.95 -10.88 -3.19
N HIS A 221 2.79 -10.28 -3.49
CA HIS A 221 2.71 -8.95 -4.11
C HIS A 221 3.51 -7.90 -3.33
N VAL A 222 3.25 -7.78 -2.03
CA VAL A 222 3.92 -6.80 -1.18
C VAL A 222 5.39 -7.16 -0.95
N GLY A 223 5.70 -8.45 -0.83
CA GLY A 223 7.08 -8.93 -0.73
C GLY A 223 7.91 -8.57 -1.97
N ILE A 224 7.34 -8.71 -3.17
CA ILE A 224 7.98 -8.29 -4.43
C ILE A 224 8.09 -6.75 -4.49
N ASP A 225 7.07 -6.02 -4.03
CA ASP A 225 7.06 -4.55 -3.99
C ASP A 225 8.22 -4.01 -3.14
N VAL A 226 8.24 -4.37 -1.87
CA VAL A 226 9.30 -3.95 -0.93
C VAL A 226 10.65 -4.52 -1.34
N GLY A 227 10.66 -5.78 -1.75
CA GLY A 227 11.87 -6.46 -2.20
C GLY A 227 12.54 -5.78 -3.39
N THR A 228 11.79 -5.38 -4.40
CA THR A 228 12.34 -4.66 -5.56
C THR A 228 12.92 -3.32 -5.14
N ASN A 229 12.22 -2.57 -4.30
CA ASN A 229 12.68 -1.25 -3.83
C ASN A 229 13.96 -1.31 -3.00
N THR A 230 14.17 -2.39 -2.25
CA THR A 230 15.39 -2.59 -1.45
C THR A 230 16.54 -3.20 -2.23
N THR A 231 16.26 -4.08 -3.21
CA THR A 231 17.28 -4.87 -3.91
C THR A 231 17.74 -4.21 -5.20
N ALA A 232 16.87 -3.52 -5.95
CA ALA A 232 17.23 -2.93 -7.23
C ALA A 232 18.38 -1.90 -7.14
N PRO A 233 18.40 -0.95 -6.16
CA PRO A 233 19.57 -0.09 -5.96
C PRO A 233 20.85 -0.88 -5.65
N LYS A 234 20.75 -1.90 -4.79
CA LYS A 234 21.90 -2.73 -4.40
C LYS A 234 22.51 -3.49 -5.59
N ILE A 235 21.66 -4.00 -6.50
CA ILE A 235 22.12 -4.64 -7.74
C ILE A 235 22.92 -3.66 -8.60
N LEU A 236 22.45 -2.42 -8.74
CA LEU A 236 23.14 -1.38 -9.52
C LEU A 236 24.49 -1.00 -8.88
N MET A 237 24.53 -0.90 -7.55
CA MET A 237 25.77 -0.64 -6.81
C MET A 237 26.75 -1.81 -6.96
N GLU A 238 26.29 -3.06 -6.81
CA GLU A 238 27.14 -4.25 -6.88
C GLU A 238 27.69 -4.51 -8.29
N ARG A 239 26.86 -4.37 -9.34
CA ARG A 239 27.24 -4.74 -10.72
C ARG A 239 27.84 -3.61 -11.53
N HIS A 240 27.57 -2.36 -11.16
CA HIS A 240 27.96 -1.20 -11.94
C HIS A 240 28.70 -0.12 -11.13
N GLU A 241 29.10 -0.43 -9.89
CA GLU A 241 29.85 0.46 -9.00
C GLU A 241 29.19 1.85 -8.84
N MET A 242 27.84 1.90 -8.95
CA MET A 242 27.10 3.15 -8.82
C MET A 242 27.14 3.64 -7.38
N THR A 243 27.15 4.96 -7.19
CA THR A 243 26.95 5.54 -5.86
C THR A 243 25.53 5.27 -5.37
N LEU A 244 25.30 5.33 -4.06
CA LEU A 244 23.97 5.16 -3.48
C LEU A 244 22.95 6.17 -4.08
N ASN A 245 23.40 7.42 -4.28
CA ASN A 245 22.53 8.47 -4.83
C ASN A 245 22.11 8.18 -6.27
N ASP A 246 23.02 7.71 -7.10
CA ASP A 246 22.72 7.35 -8.50
C ASP A 246 21.84 6.10 -8.57
N ALA A 247 22.11 5.11 -7.71
CA ALA A 247 21.35 3.87 -7.64
C ALA A 247 19.92 4.09 -7.10
N ALA A 248 19.69 5.12 -6.28
CA ALA A 248 18.36 5.47 -5.76
C ALA A 248 17.34 5.78 -6.86
N PHE A 249 17.79 6.14 -8.08
CA PHE A 249 16.92 6.30 -9.24
C PHE A 249 16.13 5.02 -9.58
N ALA A 250 16.65 3.84 -9.25
CA ALA A 250 15.96 2.55 -9.42
C ALA A 250 14.61 2.53 -8.69
N THR A 251 14.57 3.02 -7.45
CA THR A 251 13.34 3.11 -6.66
C THR A 251 12.34 4.08 -7.29
N SER A 252 12.81 5.23 -7.74
CA SER A 252 11.97 6.22 -8.44
C SER A 252 11.38 5.64 -9.72
N LEU A 253 12.18 4.95 -10.51
CA LEU A 253 11.76 4.27 -11.75
C LEU A 253 10.68 3.23 -11.47
N TYR A 254 10.85 2.41 -10.44
CA TYR A 254 9.86 1.45 -10.00
C TYR A 254 8.50 2.13 -9.70
N PHE A 255 8.49 3.18 -8.89
CA PHE A 255 7.26 3.87 -8.51
C PHE A 255 6.61 4.62 -9.68
N ILE A 256 7.39 5.18 -10.60
CA ILE A 256 6.86 5.78 -11.84
C ILE A 256 6.07 4.73 -12.63
N PHE A 257 6.69 3.58 -12.92
CA PHE A 257 6.02 2.53 -13.70
C PHE A 257 4.88 1.87 -12.94
N ARG A 258 4.96 1.74 -11.62
CA ARG A 258 3.85 1.30 -10.77
C ARG A 258 2.66 2.25 -10.86
N THR A 259 2.90 3.55 -10.80
CA THR A 259 1.85 4.58 -10.90
C THR A 259 1.20 4.58 -12.29
N ILE A 260 2.01 4.52 -13.36
CA ILE A 260 1.52 4.40 -14.74
C ILE A 260 0.72 3.09 -14.89
N GLY A 261 1.20 1.99 -14.32
CA GLY A 261 0.53 0.71 -14.34
C GLY A 261 -0.83 0.71 -13.62
N CYS A 262 -0.95 1.40 -12.48
CA CYS A 262 -2.24 1.60 -11.81
C CYS A 262 -3.20 2.43 -12.66
N LEU A 263 -2.74 3.53 -13.27
CA LEU A 263 -3.57 4.37 -14.12
C LEU A 263 -4.07 3.60 -15.34
N THR A 264 -3.16 3.09 -16.15
CA THR A 264 -3.50 2.38 -17.40
C THR A 264 -4.24 1.07 -17.14
N GLY A 265 -3.85 0.33 -16.08
CA GLY A 265 -4.51 -0.90 -15.67
C GLY A 265 -5.95 -0.69 -15.26
N SER A 266 -6.29 0.45 -14.64
CA SER A 266 -7.67 0.79 -14.31
C SER A 266 -8.57 0.90 -15.56
N PHE A 267 -8.02 1.33 -16.70
CA PHE A 267 -8.73 1.36 -17.98
C PHE A 267 -8.75 0.00 -18.65
N PHE A 268 -7.62 -0.69 -18.72
CA PHE A 268 -7.53 -2.00 -19.35
C PHE A 268 -8.42 -3.04 -18.68
N LEU A 269 -8.56 -3.02 -17.35
CA LEU A 269 -9.45 -3.91 -16.60
C LEU A 269 -10.96 -3.68 -16.87
N ARG A 270 -11.32 -2.63 -17.62
CA ARG A 270 -12.71 -2.46 -18.10
C ARG A 270 -12.99 -3.20 -19.39
N VAL A 271 -11.95 -3.49 -20.19
CA VAL A 271 -12.06 -4.09 -21.52
C VAL A 271 -11.45 -5.50 -21.59
N LEU A 272 -10.42 -5.76 -20.80
CA LEU A 272 -9.78 -7.07 -20.70
C LEU A 272 -10.36 -7.85 -19.53
N SER A 273 -10.34 -9.19 -19.65
CA SER A 273 -10.68 -10.05 -18.50
C SER A 273 -9.62 -9.92 -17.41
N ASN A 274 -10.04 -10.00 -16.15
CA ASN A 274 -9.13 -9.97 -14.99
C ASN A 274 -8.03 -11.03 -15.11
N ARG A 275 -8.40 -12.23 -15.61
CA ARG A 275 -7.46 -13.34 -15.81
C ARG A 275 -6.38 -13.01 -16.84
N LEU A 276 -6.77 -12.48 -18.02
CA LEU A 276 -5.80 -12.13 -19.07
C LEU A 276 -4.84 -11.05 -18.59
N PHE A 277 -5.37 -10.00 -17.95
CA PHE A 277 -4.54 -8.91 -17.43
C PHE A 277 -3.58 -9.40 -16.33
N PHE A 278 -4.04 -10.29 -15.46
CA PHE A 278 -3.19 -10.92 -14.44
C PHE A 278 -2.06 -11.74 -15.06
N ILE A 279 -2.36 -12.56 -16.10
CA ILE A 279 -1.34 -13.33 -16.82
C ILE A 279 -0.26 -12.40 -17.39
N ILE A 280 -0.66 -11.33 -18.09
CA ILE A 280 0.27 -10.34 -18.64
C ILE A 280 1.15 -9.76 -17.53
N SER A 281 0.56 -9.35 -16.43
CA SER A 281 1.27 -8.78 -15.27
C SER A 281 2.30 -9.75 -14.69
N VAL A 282 1.92 -11.02 -14.49
CA VAL A 282 2.83 -12.03 -13.91
C VAL A 282 3.93 -12.42 -14.89
N VAL A 283 3.64 -12.49 -16.20
CA VAL A 283 4.67 -12.72 -17.23
C VAL A 283 5.68 -11.56 -17.25
N MET A 284 5.23 -10.31 -17.19
CA MET A 284 6.13 -9.15 -17.11
C MET A 284 7.04 -9.24 -15.88
N MET A 285 6.49 -9.61 -14.72
CA MET A 285 7.30 -9.80 -13.50
C MET A 285 8.30 -10.96 -13.64
N ALA A 286 7.90 -12.07 -14.28
CA ALA A 286 8.82 -13.20 -14.51
C ALA A 286 10.00 -12.81 -15.40
N LEU A 287 9.74 -12.11 -16.51
CA LEU A 287 10.79 -11.58 -17.37
C LEU A 287 11.69 -10.59 -16.61
N ALA A 288 11.10 -9.79 -15.75
CA ALA A 288 11.84 -8.87 -14.91
C ALA A 288 12.75 -9.59 -13.89
N MET A 289 12.30 -10.69 -13.27
CA MET A 289 13.17 -11.49 -12.38
C MET A 289 14.38 -12.06 -13.12
N LEU A 290 14.21 -12.49 -14.37
CA LEU A 290 15.34 -12.91 -15.22
C LEU A 290 16.29 -11.74 -15.51
N GLY A 291 15.76 -10.57 -15.83
CA GLY A 291 16.54 -9.35 -16.04
C GLY A 291 17.32 -8.91 -14.80
N LEU A 292 16.69 -8.90 -13.62
CA LEU A 292 17.34 -8.56 -12.36
C LEU A 292 18.37 -9.60 -11.90
N GLY A 293 18.05 -10.89 -12.11
CA GLY A 293 18.96 -12.00 -11.74
C GLY A 293 20.20 -12.07 -12.61
N PHE A 294 20.05 -11.98 -13.93
CA PHE A 294 21.09 -12.29 -14.90
C PHE A 294 21.52 -11.11 -15.78
N GLY A 295 20.83 -9.97 -15.73
CA GLY A 295 21.15 -8.81 -16.56
C GLY A 295 22.50 -8.20 -16.20
N THR A 296 23.33 -7.96 -17.22
CA THR A 296 24.68 -7.40 -17.04
C THR A 296 24.76 -5.92 -17.44
N SER A 297 23.82 -5.40 -18.23
CA SER A 297 23.82 -3.98 -18.62
C SER A 297 22.85 -3.14 -17.79
N LYS A 298 23.18 -1.87 -17.55
CA LYS A 298 22.30 -0.92 -16.86
C LYS A 298 20.92 -0.83 -17.50
N SER A 299 20.86 -0.82 -18.84
CA SER A 299 19.59 -0.72 -19.59
C SER A 299 18.69 -1.92 -19.33
N VAL A 300 19.22 -3.15 -19.29
CA VAL A 300 18.48 -4.37 -18.95
C VAL A 300 17.94 -4.29 -17.53
N LEU A 301 18.74 -3.83 -16.58
CA LEU A 301 18.32 -3.67 -15.19
C LEU A 301 17.20 -2.63 -15.05
N TYR A 302 17.32 -1.46 -15.70
CA TYR A 302 16.27 -0.44 -15.68
C TYR A 302 14.97 -0.93 -16.33
N VAL A 303 15.05 -1.62 -17.47
CA VAL A 303 13.86 -2.23 -18.10
C VAL A 303 13.23 -3.28 -17.17
N ALA A 304 14.03 -4.10 -16.52
CA ALA A 304 13.52 -5.09 -15.57
C ALA A 304 12.81 -4.42 -14.38
N ILE A 305 13.38 -3.35 -13.79
CA ILE A 305 12.77 -2.58 -12.71
C ILE A 305 11.43 -1.97 -13.16
N ALA A 306 11.38 -1.40 -14.35
CA ALA A 306 10.16 -0.86 -14.93
C ALA A 306 9.09 -1.94 -15.14
N LEU A 307 9.47 -3.13 -15.62
CA LEU A 307 8.58 -4.27 -15.82
C LEU A 307 8.01 -4.80 -14.50
N VAL A 308 8.82 -4.88 -13.41
CA VAL A 308 8.29 -5.24 -12.08
C VAL A 308 7.31 -4.17 -11.62
N GLY A 309 7.67 -2.89 -11.71
CA GLY A 309 6.80 -1.80 -11.27
C GLY A 309 5.44 -1.84 -11.96
N TYR A 310 5.44 -1.93 -13.28
CA TYR A 310 4.19 -2.02 -14.05
C TYR A 310 3.44 -3.34 -13.79
N GLY A 311 4.11 -4.48 -13.86
CA GLY A 311 3.48 -5.80 -13.68
C GLY A 311 2.88 -5.98 -12.28
N ASN A 312 3.58 -5.53 -11.24
CA ASN A 312 3.11 -5.67 -9.86
C ASN A 312 1.98 -4.68 -9.49
N SER A 313 1.81 -3.59 -10.25
CA SER A 313 0.90 -2.48 -9.92
C SER A 313 -0.56 -2.88 -9.69
N ASN A 314 -1.04 -3.90 -10.40
CA ASN A 314 -2.46 -4.29 -10.41
C ASN A 314 -2.73 -5.60 -9.64
N ILE A 315 -1.69 -6.31 -9.21
CA ILE A 315 -1.81 -7.63 -8.56
C ILE A 315 -2.65 -7.53 -7.30
N PHE A 316 -2.39 -6.52 -6.45
CA PHE A 316 -3.19 -6.29 -5.24
C PHE A 316 -4.68 -6.20 -5.56
N SER A 317 -5.06 -5.32 -6.47
CA SER A 317 -6.47 -5.07 -6.81
C SER A 317 -7.18 -6.29 -7.39
N LEU A 318 -6.47 -7.06 -8.22
CA LEU A 318 -6.99 -8.29 -8.83
C LEU A 318 -7.20 -9.39 -7.77
N VAL A 319 -6.20 -9.66 -6.95
CA VAL A 319 -6.26 -10.70 -5.91
C VAL A 319 -7.26 -10.31 -4.83
N PHE A 320 -7.23 -9.06 -4.38
CA PHE A 320 -8.12 -8.56 -3.36
C PHE A 320 -9.59 -8.58 -3.81
N SER A 321 -9.88 -8.13 -5.03
CA SER A 321 -11.26 -8.18 -5.58
C SER A 321 -11.76 -9.61 -5.71
N GLN A 322 -10.92 -10.54 -6.15
CA GLN A 322 -11.27 -11.95 -6.24
C GLN A 322 -11.60 -12.55 -4.88
N ALA A 323 -10.80 -12.24 -3.86
CA ALA A 323 -11.07 -12.67 -2.49
C ALA A 323 -12.40 -12.11 -1.97
N LEU A 324 -12.65 -10.81 -2.14
CA LEU A 324 -13.91 -10.17 -1.69
C LEU A 324 -15.15 -10.73 -2.38
N LEU A 325 -15.04 -11.04 -3.67
CA LEU A 325 -16.16 -11.57 -4.46
C LEU A 325 -16.41 -13.04 -4.20
N SER A 326 -15.48 -13.78 -3.58
CA SER A 326 -15.62 -15.20 -3.27
C SER A 326 -16.70 -15.49 -2.22
N ASP A 327 -16.93 -14.55 -1.30
CA ASP A 327 -17.99 -14.65 -0.29
C ASP A 327 -18.51 -13.26 0.08
N LYS A 328 -19.65 -12.90 -0.51
CA LYS A 328 -20.27 -11.58 -0.31
C LYS A 328 -20.78 -11.36 1.12
N SER A 329 -21.05 -12.43 1.86
CA SER A 329 -21.53 -12.34 3.25
C SER A 329 -20.41 -12.09 4.26
N ARG A 330 -19.15 -12.37 3.88
CA ARG A 330 -17.97 -12.28 4.74
C ARG A 330 -16.91 -11.29 4.23
N GLN A 331 -17.31 -10.32 3.43
CA GLN A 331 -16.38 -9.37 2.81
C GLN A 331 -15.56 -8.58 3.82
N ASN A 332 -16.12 -8.25 4.98
CA ASN A 332 -15.44 -7.47 6.00
C ASN A 332 -14.30 -8.26 6.64
N GLU A 333 -14.55 -9.53 6.99
CA GLU A 333 -13.54 -10.43 7.57
C GLU A 333 -12.47 -10.78 6.54
N ILE A 334 -12.88 -11.07 5.29
CA ILE A 334 -11.94 -11.34 4.20
C ILE A 334 -11.06 -10.12 3.94
N SER A 335 -11.61 -8.91 3.94
CA SER A 335 -10.82 -7.69 3.81
C SER A 335 -9.77 -7.58 4.92
N GLY A 336 -10.15 -7.83 6.18
CA GLY A 336 -9.22 -7.83 7.30
C GLY A 336 -8.06 -8.81 7.11
N LEU A 337 -8.35 -10.03 6.67
CA LEU A 337 -7.32 -11.03 6.36
C LEU A 337 -6.42 -10.60 5.20
N MET A 338 -7.01 -10.09 4.12
CA MET A 338 -6.23 -9.64 2.95
C MET A 338 -5.26 -8.51 3.31
N ILE A 339 -5.70 -7.54 4.10
CA ILE A 339 -4.85 -6.44 4.54
C ILE A 339 -3.81 -6.90 5.56
N MET A 340 -4.11 -7.88 6.41
CA MET A 340 -3.10 -8.54 7.25
C MET A 340 -1.97 -9.15 6.40
N GLY A 341 -2.27 -9.61 5.18
CA GLY A 341 -1.30 -10.12 4.21
C GLY A 341 -0.22 -9.09 3.80
N LEU A 342 -0.44 -7.79 4.02
CA LEU A 342 0.59 -6.76 3.80
C LEU A 342 1.84 -6.96 4.68
N PHE A 343 1.73 -7.77 5.73
CA PHE A 343 2.87 -8.23 6.53
C PHE A 343 3.92 -9.01 5.69
N GLY A 344 3.56 -9.46 4.49
CA GLY A 344 4.51 -9.97 3.49
C GLY A 344 5.68 -9.03 3.21
N GLY A 345 5.46 -7.71 3.33
CA GLY A 345 6.50 -6.69 3.24
C GLY A 345 7.55 -6.75 4.36
N THR A 346 7.29 -7.48 5.43
CA THR A 346 8.29 -7.80 6.48
C THR A 346 8.91 -9.19 6.24
N VAL A 347 8.08 -10.16 5.88
CA VAL A 347 8.50 -11.56 5.72
C VAL A 347 9.50 -11.72 4.57
N PHE A 348 9.21 -11.18 3.39
CA PHE A 348 10.08 -11.32 2.23
C PHE A 348 11.46 -10.72 2.43
N PRO A 349 11.63 -9.45 2.89
CA PRO A 349 12.94 -8.88 3.15
C PRO A 349 13.80 -9.68 4.12
N LEU A 350 13.20 -10.35 5.12
CA LEU A 350 13.94 -11.23 6.02
C LEU A 350 14.57 -12.40 5.26
N PHE A 351 13.79 -13.13 4.46
CA PHE A 351 14.32 -14.23 3.65
C PHE A 351 15.29 -13.74 2.57
N MET A 352 15.02 -12.57 1.99
CA MET A 352 15.92 -11.95 1.01
C MET A 352 17.27 -11.58 1.64
N GLY A 353 17.26 -11.08 2.89
CA GLY A 353 18.50 -10.83 3.65
C GLY A 353 19.35 -12.09 3.77
N PHE A 354 18.79 -13.18 4.31
CA PHE A 354 19.49 -14.45 4.43
C PHE A 354 20.00 -15.00 3.10
N ALA A 355 19.19 -14.90 2.05
CA ALA A 355 19.58 -15.36 0.73
C ALA A 355 20.68 -14.49 0.11
N SER A 356 20.63 -13.17 0.33
CA SER A 356 21.65 -12.25 -0.19
C SER A 356 22.99 -12.39 0.53
N ASP A 357 23.00 -12.71 1.81
CA ASP A 357 24.23 -12.96 2.56
C ASP A 357 25.03 -14.17 2.00
N THR A 358 24.30 -15.14 1.40
CA THR A 358 24.93 -16.37 0.88
C THR A 358 25.20 -16.28 -0.62
N PHE A 359 24.29 -15.69 -1.39
CA PHE A 359 24.29 -15.71 -2.87
C PHE A 359 24.36 -14.30 -3.51
N GLY A 360 24.71 -13.26 -2.74
CA GLY A 360 24.63 -11.88 -3.20
C GLY A 360 23.21 -11.45 -3.55
N GLN A 361 23.06 -10.35 -4.29
CA GLN A 361 21.72 -9.82 -4.64
C GLN A 361 20.91 -10.79 -5.53
N VAL A 362 21.55 -11.74 -6.21
CA VAL A 362 20.84 -12.81 -6.95
C VAL A 362 20.01 -13.67 -6.01
N GLY A 363 20.49 -13.94 -4.79
CA GLY A 363 19.72 -14.65 -3.76
C GLY A 363 18.43 -13.90 -3.38
N ALA A 364 18.49 -12.58 -3.21
CA ALA A 364 17.31 -11.76 -2.95
C ALA A 364 16.31 -11.81 -4.12
N VAL A 365 16.81 -11.75 -5.37
CA VAL A 365 15.97 -11.89 -6.57
C VAL A 365 15.30 -13.27 -6.63
N ALA A 366 16.02 -14.33 -6.24
CA ALA A 366 15.46 -15.69 -6.22
C ALA A 366 14.28 -15.81 -5.25
N VAL A 367 14.34 -15.18 -4.07
CA VAL A 367 13.21 -15.13 -3.12
C VAL A 367 12.01 -14.42 -3.73
N MET A 368 12.21 -13.28 -4.41
CA MET A 368 11.12 -12.60 -5.13
C MET A 368 10.56 -13.47 -6.27
N ALA A 369 11.42 -14.19 -6.99
CA ALA A 369 11.01 -15.10 -8.07
C ALA A 369 10.11 -16.24 -7.55
N VAL A 370 10.33 -16.75 -6.34
CA VAL A 370 9.41 -17.72 -5.70
C VAL A 370 8.02 -17.09 -5.54
N GLY A 371 7.92 -15.83 -5.14
CA GLY A 371 6.65 -15.11 -5.09
C GLY A 371 5.98 -15.00 -6.46
N VAL A 372 6.74 -14.71 -7.52
CA VAL A 372 6.21 -14.67 -8.90
C VAL A 372 5.73 -16.05 -9.36
N VAL A 373 6.46 -17.13 -9.07
CA VAL A 373 6.05 -18.52 -9.36
C VAL A 373 4.75 -18.85 -8.64
N TYR A 374 4.62 -18.42 -7.38
CA TYR A 374 3.34 -18.57 -6.66
C TYR A 374 2.18 -17.85 -7.38
N LEU A 375 2.39 -16.62 -7.83
CA LEU A 375 1.37 -15.86 -8.56
C LEU A 375 0.99 -16.55 -9.89
N PHE A 376 1.90 -17.25 -10.57
CA PHE A 376 1.55 -18.09 -11.71
C PHE A 376 0.57 -19.20 -11.32
N SER A 377 0.76 -19.84 -10.18
CA SER A 377 -0.14 -20.88 -9.69
C SER A 377 -1.55 -20.34 -9.39
N TYR A 378 -1.61 -19.08 -8.97
CA TYR A 378 -2.86 -18.39 -8.63
C TYR A 378 -3.75 -18.10 -9.86
N ILE A 379 -3.20 -18.05 -11.08
CA ILE A 379 -3.94 -17.81 -12.33
C ILE A 379 -5.14 -18.78 -12.50
N ARG A 380 -5.03 -19.99 -11.95
CA ARG A 380 -6.10 -21.01 -12.02
C ARG A 380 -7.34 -20.62 -11.20
N LYS A 381 -7.26 -19.59 -10.36
CA LYS A 381 -8.33 -19.13 -9.45
C LYS A 381 -9.02 -17.86 -9.94
N LEU A 382 -8.46 -17.20 -10.95
CA LEU A 382 -9.03 -16.07 -11.68
C LEU A 382 -9.76 -16.62 -12.93
#